data_aae1819e9f704f3e853af006236bef6d
#
_entry.id   aae1819e9f704f3e853af006236bef6d
#
_cell.length_a   1.000
_cell.length_b   1.000
_cell.length_c   1.000
_cell.angle_alpha   90.00
_cell.angle_beta   90.00
_cell.angle_gamma   90.00
#
_symmetry.space_group_name_H-M   'P 1'
#
loop_
_entity.id
_entity.type
_entity.pdbx_description
1 polymer ?
#
loop_
_entity_poly.entity_id
_entity_poly.type
_entity_poly.pdbx_seq_one_letter_code
_entity_poly.pdbx_strand_id
1 'polypeptide(L)'
;MLYLLVIMLIFYPLTFLTLTASDLTPPYWINMGAVAITTLAGARLLLRAGESQLLAVLHSFLAGFTLFSWATATWWLPLLLALGSWRHLVRKKALTYHPAYWAAVFPVGMYTACTYQLAHALELPFLLIIPHYFIYVALAVWGIVFVGMVASLGSNFFGPFQARRNSGLCCKTVGGTFKRPGQCPAW
;
A
#
# COMPACT_ATOMS: atom_id res chain seq x y z
N MET A 1 -3.37 14.42 17.78
CA MET A 1 -4.74 14.92 17.58
C MET A 1 -5.21 14.70 16.15
N LEU A 2 -4.55 15.23 15.12
CA LEU A 2 -4.95 15.08 13.71
C LEU A 2 -5.10 13.61 13.27
N TYR A 3 -4.20 12.71 13.71
CA TYR A 3 -4.27 11.28 13.43
C TYR A 3 -5.56 10.63 13.94
N LEU A 4 -5.99 10.94 15.16
CA LEU A 4 -7.24 10.42 15.74
C LEU A 4 -8.46 10.89 14.93
N LEU A 5 -8.44 12.12 14.44
CA LEU A 5 -9.50 12.67 13.62
C LEU A 5 -9.57 11.95 12.25
N VAL A 6 -8.42 11.69 11.64
CA VAL A 6 -8.32 10.93 10.37
C VAL A 6 -8.81 9.49 10.56
N ILE A 7 -8.42 8.80 11.65
CA ILE A 7 -8.91 7.45 11.95
C ILE A 7 -10.43 7.46 12.13
N MET A 8 -10.99 8.40 12.88
CA MET A 8 -12.43 8.53 13.05
C MET A 8 -13.13 8.70 11.69
N LEU A 9 -12.60 9.54 10.81
CA LEU A 9 -13.13 9.75 9.46
C LEU A 9 -13.05 8.48 8.58
N ILE A 10 -12.06 7.63 8.79
CA ILE A 10 -11.92 6.36 8.07
C ILE A 10 -12.84 5.29 8.64
N PHE A 11 -12.98 5.22 9.98
CA PHE A 11 -13.86 4.24 10.63
C PHE A 11 -15.35 4.56 10.46
N TYR A 12 -15.72 5.83 10.37
CA TYR A 12 -17.11 6.23 10.22
C TYR A 12 -17.79 5.57 9.00
N PRO A 13 -17.25 5.68 7.77
CA PRO A 13 -17.84 4.99 6.64
C PRO A 13 -17.73 3.46 6.70
N LEU A 14 -16.68 2.91 7.37
CA LEU A 14 -16.52 1.46 7.52
C LEU A 14 -17.60 0.85 8.43
N THR A 15 -18.12 1.62 9.39
CA THR A 15 -19.05 1.13 10.41
C THR A 15 -20.50 1.47 10.11
N PHE A 16 -20.76 2.63 9.49
CA PHE A 16 -22.11 3.18 9.34
C PHE A 16 -22.63 3.22 7.90
N LEU A 17 -21.76 3.12 6.89
CA LEU A 17 -22.19 3.07 5.48
C LEU A 17 -22.06 1.67 4.90
N THR A 18 -22.93 1.35 3.93
CA THR A 18 -22.82 0.14 3.13
C THR A 18 -21.55 0.20 2.29
N LEU A 19 -20.56 -0.61 2.63
CA LEU A 19 -19.28 -0.68 1.93
C LEU A 19 -19.49 -1.14 0.49
N THR A 20 -19.28 -0.23 -0.45
CA THR A 20 -19.17 -0.58 -1.86
C THR A 20 -17.70 -0.91 -2.19
N ALA A 21 -17.46 -1.90 -3.05
CA ALA A 21 -16.09 -2.31 -3.41
C ALA A 21 -15.27 -1.20 -4.12
N SER A 22 -15.94 -0.12 -4.55
CA SER A 22 -15.33 1.11 -5.08
C SER A 22 -14.75 2.00 -3.98
N ASP A 23 -15.27 1.91 -2.76
CA ASP A 23 -14.89 2.79 -1.64
C ASP A 23 -13.63 2.31 -0.92
N LEU A 24 -13.30 1.01 -1.07
CA LEU A 24 -12.05 0.40 -0.60
C LEU A 24 -10.87 0.79 -1.49
N THR A 25 -10.48 2.05 -1.40
CA THR A 25 -9.34 2.59 -2.13
C THR A 25 -8.02 2.30 -1.41
N PRO A 26 -6.87 2.18 -2.12
CA PRO A 26 -5.55 1.91 -1.54
C PRO A 26 -5.11 2.83 -0.37
N PRO A 27 -5.62 4.08 -0.20
CA PRO A 27 -5.33 4.93 0.96
C PRO A 27 -5.57 4.32 2.34
N TYR A 28 -6.41 3.30 2.49
CA TYR A 28 -6.56 2.60 3.79
C TYR A 28 -5.24 1.99 4.32
N TRP A 29 -4.32 1.63 3.41
CA TRP A 29 -2.99 1.16 3.76
C TRP A 29 -2.11 2.23 4.39
N ILE A 30 -2.32 3.52 4.06
CA ILE A 30 -1.54 4.65 4.56
C ILE A 30 -1.69 4.78 6.07
N ASN A 31 -2.87 4.48 6.61
CA ASN A 31 -3.14 4.57 8.05
C ASN A 31 -2.26 3.62 8.87
N MET A 32 -2.10 2.38 8.42
CA MET A 32 -1.15 1.42 9.01
C MET A 32 0.29 1.95 8.93
N GLY A 33 0.68 2.56 7.80
CA GLY A 33 2.00 3.14 7.61
C GLY A 33 2.30 4.27 8.60
N ALA A 34 1.32 5.14 8.89
CA ALA A 34 1.47 6.22 9.85
C ALA A 34 1.77 5.70 11.27
N VAL A 35 1.07 4.65 11.72
CA VAL A 35 1.30 4.04 13.03
C VAL A 35 2.65 3.30 13.07
N ALA A 36 3.05 2.64 11.97
CA ALA A 36 4.35 2.00 11.87
C ALA A 36 5.51 3.02 11.94
N ILE A 37 5.37 4.20 11.33
CA ILE A 37 6.35 5.30 11.45
C ILE A 37 6.44 5.79 12.90
N THR A 38 5.30 5.95 13.58
CA THR A 38 5.28 6.34 15.01
C THR A 38 6.03 5.32 15.87
N THR A 39 5.82 4.03 15.61
CA THR A 39 6.55 2.93 16.27
C THR A 39 8.05 3.01 15.99
N LEU A 40 8.44 3.27 14.74
CA LEU A 40 9.85 3.39 14.37
C LEU A 40 10.50 4.58 15.08
N ALA A 41 9.84 5.73 15.12
CA ALA A 41 10.34 6.92 15.80
C ALA A 41 10.50 6.67 17.31
N GLY A 42 9.49 6.06 17.95
CA GLY A 42 9.56 5.68 19.37
C GLY A 42 10.69 4.71 19.67
N ALA A 43 10.89 3.67 18.87
CA ALA A 43 11.98 2.71 19.02
C ALA A 43 13.35 3.37 18.88
N ARG A 44 13.51 4.32 17.93
CA ARG A 44 14.74 5.09 17.77
C ARG A 44 15.04 6.02 18.96
N LEU A 45 14.00 6.62 19.55
CA LEU A 45 14.15 7.43 20.76
C LEU A 45 14.55 6.58 21.97
N LEU A 46 13.95 5.38 22.10
CA LEU A 46 14.31 4.44 23.17
C LEU A 46 15.77 3.99 23.10
N LEU A 47 16.29 3.70 21.89
CA LEU A 47 17.68 3.31 21.68
C LEU A 47 18.67 4.43 22.07
N ARG A 48 18.22 5.69 22.05
CA ARG A 48 19.01 6.87 22.44
C ARG A 48 18.66 7.43 23.82
N ALA A 49 17.91 6.68 24.62
CA ALA A 49 17.45 7.15 25.93
C ALA A 49 18.60 7.51 26.89
N GLY A 50 19.78 6.88 26.74
CA GLY A 50 20.97 7.20 27.53
C GLY A 50 21.66 8.55 27.19
N GLU A 51 21.34 9.16 26.04
CA GLU A 51 21.96 10.40 25.58
C GLU A 51 21.34 11.67 26.22
N SER A 52 20.13 11.55 26.82
CA SER A 52 19.38 12.69 27.34
C SER A 52 18.66 12.34 28.62
N GLN A 53 18.81 13.19 29.63
CA GLN A 53 18.13 13.04 30.93
C GLN A 53 16.60 13.07 30.78
N LEU A 54 16.09 13.86 29.85
CA LEU A 54 14.64 13.90 29.55
C LEU A 54 14.13 12.57 29.00
N LEU A 55 14.86 11.94 28.09
CA LEU A 55 14.51 10.65 27.52
C LEU A 55 14.59 9.52 28.55
N ALA A 56 15.56 9.61 29.48
CA ALA A 56 15.68 8.65 30.57
C ALA A 56 14.47 8.69 31.51
N VAL A 57 13.96 9.89 31.85
CA VAL A 57 12.75 10.07 32.67
C VAL A 57 11.50 9.56 31.94
N LEU A 58 11.40 9.79 30.65
CA LEU A 58 10.25 9.40 29.82
C LEU A 58 10.33 7.97 29.27
N HIS A 59 11.40 7.22 29.57
CA HIS A 59 11.67 5.90 28.99
C HIS A 59 10.48 4.95 29.11
N SER A 60 9.91 4.77 30.30
CA SER A 60 8.79 3.85 30.53
C SER A 60 7.54 4.27 29.76
N PHE A 61 7.25 5.57 29.68
CA PHE A 61 6.14 6.09 28.89
C PHE A 61 6.35 5.86 27.39
N LEU A 62 7.55 6.16 26.89
CA LEU A 62 7.92 5.96 25.48
C LEU A 62 7.84 4.49 25.10
N ALA A 63 8.32 3.59 25.96
CA ALA A 63 8.26 2.15 25.73
C ALA A 63 6.80 1.66 25.61
N GLY A 64 5.94 2.05 26.55
CA GLY A 64 4.52 1.70 26.53
C GLY A 64 3.79 2.28 25.32
N PHE A 65 4.02 3.55 24.99
CA PHE A 65 3.39 4.19 23.83
C PHE A 65 3.85 3.58 22.51
N THR A 66 5.15 3.26 22.38
CA THR A 66 5.72 2.62 21.19
C THR A 66 5.15 1.21 21.00
N LEU A 67 5.04 0.44 22.09
CA LEU A 67 4.46 -0.89 22.07
C LEU A 67 2.97 -0.85 21.70
N PHE A 68 2.22 0.09 22.25
CA PHE A 68 0.81 0.32 21.90
C PHE A 68 0.66 0.67 20.41
N SER A 69 1.50 1.55 19.88
CA SER A 69 1.51 1.90 18.46
C SER A 69 1.81 0.68 17.59
N TRP A 70 2.79 -0.14 17.98
CA TRP A 70 3.12 -1.39 17.28
C TRP A 70 1.96 -2.38 17.29
N ALA A 71 1.31 -2.58 18.45
CA ALA A 71 0.14 -3.46 18.57
C ALA A 71 -1.00 -2.99 17.65
N THR A 72 -1.23 -1.68 17.59
CA THR A 72 -2.23 -1.07 16.70
C THR A 72 -1.88 -1.34 15.23
N ALA A 73 -0.60 -1.16 14.83
CA ALA A 73 -0.15 -1.46 13.46
C ALA A 73 -0.35 -2.95 13.13
N THR A 74 -0.06 -3.85 14.08
CA THR A 74 -0.26 -5.30 13.93
C THR A 74 -1.73 -5.66 13.76
N TRP A 75 -2.64 -5.00 14.49
CA TRP A 75 -4.10 -5.19 14.36
C TRP A 75 -4.62 -4.78 12.98
N TRP A 76 -4.02 -3.77 12.34
CA TRP A 76 -4.40 -3.35 11.00
C TRP A 76 -4.09 -4.40 9.93
N LEU A 77 -3.05 -5.24 10.11
CA LEU A 77 -2.64 -6.26 9.13
C LEU A 77 -3.76 -7.24 8.78
N PRO A 78 -4.36 -7.98 9.75
CA PRO A 78 -5.43 -8.92 9.43
C PRO A 78 -6.66 -8.23 8.85
N LEU A 79 -6.97 -7.01 9.28
CA LEU A 79 -8.07 -6.23 8.74
C LEU A 79 -7.85 -5.90 7.25
N LEU A 80 -6.66 -5.41 6.89
CA LEU A 80 -6.31 -5.08 5.51
C LEU A 80 -6.22 -6.33 4.62
N LEU A 81 -5.71 -7.45 5.15
CA LEU A 81 -5.70 -8.73 4.45
C LEU A 81 -7.12 -9.25 4.21
N ALA A 82 -8.00 -9.16 5.20
CA ALA A 82 -9.41 -9.56 5.05
C ALA A 82 -10.13 -8.71 4.00
N LEU A 83 -9.98 -7.38 4.04
CA LEU A 83 -10.57 -6.46 3.08
C LEU A 83 -10.01 -6.67 1.65
N GLY A 84 -8.68 -6.86 1.53
CA GLY A 84 -8.04 -7.16 0.26
C GLY A 84 -8.49 -8.49 -0.33
N SER A 85 -8.54 -9.53 0.49
CA SER A 85 -9.03 -10.87 0.09
C SER A 85 -10.50 -10.83 -0.34
N TRP A 86 -11.35 -10.15 0.43
CA TRP A 86 -12.75 -9.98 0.08
C TRP A 86 -12.92 -9.27 -1.27
N ARG A 87 -12.15 -8.22 -1.53
CA ARG A 87 -12.20 -7.47 -2.79
C ARG A 87 -11.81 -8.33 -3.99
N HIS A 88 -10.76 -9.16 -3.87
CA HIS A 88 -10.23 -9.93 -4.99
C HIS A 88 -10.93 -11.29 -5.16
N LEU A 89 -11.24 -11.99 -4.07
CA LEU A 89 -11.86 -13.33 -4.11
C LEU A 89 -13.36 -13.24 -4.36
N VAL A 90 -14.08 -12.34 -3.68
CA VAL A 90 -15.55 -12.26 -3.77
C VAL A 90 -16.01 -11.43 -4.96
N ARG A 91 -15.35 -10.32 -5.24
CA ARG A 91 -15.73 -9.39 -6.31
C ARG A 91 -15.04 -9.63 -7.65
N LYS A 92 -14.11 -10.60 -7.73
CA LYS A 92 -13.40 -11.00 -8.97
C LYS A 92 -12.94 -9.82 -9.85
N LYS A 93 -12.58 -8.70 -9.24
CA LYS A 93 -12.02 -7.57 -10.00
C LYS A 93 -10.66 -7.95 -10.54
N ALA A 94 -10.48 -7.82 -11.84
CA ALA A 94 -9.20 -8.04 -12.51
C ALA A 94 -8.13 -7.13 -11.89
N LEU A 95 -6.96 -7.70 -11.64
CA LEU A 95 -5.78 -6.96 -11.17
C LEU A 95 -5.24 -6.10 -12.32
N THR A 96 -5.87 -4.95 -12.54
CA THR A 96 -5.32 -3.94 -13.43
C THR A 96 -4.36 -3.08 -12.62
N TYR A 97 -3.13 -2.89 -13.09
CA TYR A 97 -2.15 -2.03 -12.42
C TYR A 97 -2.72 -0.61 -12.22
N HIS A 98 -2.63 -0.13 -10.99
CA HIS A 98 -2.97 1.24 -10.65
C HIS A 98 -1.86 1.81 -9.74
N PRO A 99 -1.39 3.05 -9.97
CA PRO A 99 -0.31 3.65 -9.18
C PRO A 99 -0.55 3.64 -7.67
N ALA A 100 -1.81 3.63 -7.24
CA ALA A 100 -2.20 3.58 -5.84
C ALA A 100 -1.78 2.28 -5.10
N TYR A 101 -1.39 1.21 -5.82
CA TYR A 101 -0.85 0.00 -5.17
C TYR A 101 0.48 0.23 -4.44
N TRP A 102 1.23 1.28 -4.81
CA TRP A 102 2.42 1.70 -4.06
C TRP A 102 2.10 2.10 -2.61
N ALA A 103 0.85 2.54 -2.36
CA ALA A 103 0.39 2.82 -1.00
C ALA A 103 0.33 1.57 -0.10
N ALA A 104 0.30 0.36 -0.65
CA ALA A 104 0.36 -0.89 0.10
C ALA A 104 1.80 -1.36 0.36
N VAL A 105 2.72 -1.09 -0.56
CA VAL A 105 4.14 -1.47 -0.46
C VAL A 105 4.82 -0.80 0.74
N PHE A 106 4.60 0.51 0.88
CA PHE A 106 5.22 1.33 1.92
C PHE A 106 4.87 0.85 3.36
N PRO A 107 3.61 0.64 3.75
CA PRO A 107 3.26 0.18 5.10
C PRO A 107 3.84 -1.18 5.46
N VAL A 108 3.89 -2.12 4.53
CA VAL A 108 4.44 -3.46 4.78
C VAL A 108 5.95 -3.38 5.03
N GLY A 109 6.69 -2.59 4.23
CA GLY A 109 8.11 -2.33 4.44
C GLY A 109 8.38 -1.61 5.77
N MET A 110 7.59 -0.59 6.09
CA MET A 110 7.71 0.16 7.34
C MET A 110 7.40 -0.69 8.57
N TYR A 111 6.41 -1.59 8.49
CA TYR A 111 6.10 -2.53 9.56
C TYR A 111 7.28 -3.47 9.85
N THR A 112 7.93 -3.97 8.81
CA THR A 112 9.13 -4.81 8.95
C THR A 112 10.25 -4.03 9.66
N ALA A 113 10.53 -2.80 9.21
CA ALA A 113 11.58 -1.97 9.77
C ALA A 113 11.29 -1.54 11.22
N CYS A 114 10.05 -1.15 11.53
CA CYS A 114 9.70 -0.73 12.89
C CYS A 114 9.71 -1.89 13.88
N THR A 115 9.27 -3.09 13.47
CA THR A 115 9.32 -4.29 14.33
C THR A 115 10.76 -4.71 14.61
N TYR A 116 11.65 -4.63 13.63
CA TYR A 116 13.06 -4.90 13.82
C TYR A 116 13.70 -3.94 14.85
N GLN A 117 13.46 -2.64 14.70
CA GLN A 117 14.00 -1.63 15.63
C GLN A 117 13.38 -1.75 17.04
N LEU A 118 12.10 -2.08 17.12
CA LEU A 118 11.40 -2.29 18.39
C LEU A 118 11.97 -3.50 19.13
N ALA A 119 12.25 -4.60 18.42
CA ALA A 119 12.85 -5.80 18.99
C ALA A 119 14.21 -5.50 19.64
N HIS A 120 15.03 -4.66 19.01
CA HIS A 120 16.31 -4.22 19.55
C HIS A 120 16.16 -3.20 20.71
N ALA A 121 15.18 -2.29 20.60
CA ALA A 121 14.98 -1.26 21.62
C ALA A 121 14.43 -1.82 22.95
N LEU A 122 13.65 -2.89 22.90
CA LEU A 122 13.05 -3.53 24.08
C LEU A 122 13.75 -4.85 24.46
N GLU A 123 14.85 -5.20 23.78
CA GLU A 123 15.60 -6.46 23.99
C GLU A 123 14.70 -7.72 23.93
N LEU A 124 13.76 -7.74 22.97
CA LEU A 124 12.81 -8.82 22.80
C LEU A 124 13.18 -9.71 21.59
N PRO A 125 14.05 -10.73 21.77
CA PRO A 125 14.56 -11.54 20.66
C PRO A 125 13.49 -12.34 19.93
N PHE A 126 12.40 -12.72 20.60
CA PHE A 126 11.29 -13.44 19.97
C PHE A 126 10.57 -12.60 18.90
N LEU A 127 10.63 -11.26 19.01
CA LEU A 127 10.02 -10.37 18.05
C LEU A 127 10.76 -10.36 16.70
N LEU A 128 12.03 -10.75 16.66
CA LEU A 128 12.85 -10.80 15.44
C LEU A 128 12.37 -11.87 14.44
N ILE A 129 11.57 -12.81 14.88
CA ILE A 129 10.96 -13.82 14.00
C ILE A 129 10.02 -13.13 12.98
N ILE A 130 9.27 -12.11 13.42
CA ILE A 130 8.33 -11.38 12.57
C ILE A 130 9.01 -10.71 11.40
N PRO A 131 9.98 -9.79 11.58
CA PRO A 131 10.65 -9.13 10.46
C PRO A 131 11.44 -10.09 9.57
N HIS A 132 11.92 -11.22 10.12
CA HIS A 132 12.60 -12.23 9.32
C HIS A 132 11.72 -12.81 8.21
N TYR A 133 10.45 -13.08 8.48
CA TYR A 133 9.49 -13.55 7.46
C TYR A 133 8.86 -12.40 6.68
N PHE A 134 8.55 -11.31 7.35
CA PHE A 134 7.88 -10.15 6.73
C PHE A 134 8.72 -9.45 5.66
N ILE A 135 10.05 -9.54 5.73
CA ILE A 135 10.91 -8.99 4.68
C ILE A 135 10.66 -9.65 3.32
N TYR A 136 10.43 -10.97 3.31
CA TYR A 136 10.10 -11.68 2.06
C TYR A 136 8.72 -11.28 1.53
N VAL A 137 7.75 -11.08 2.42
CA VAL A 137 6.41 -10.56 2.05
C VAL A 137 6.52 -9.15 1.48
N ALA A 138 7.29 -8.27 2.11
CA ALA A 138 7.51 -6.90 1.65
C ALA A 138 8.17 -6.88 0.26
N LEU A 139 9.20 -7.71 0.04
CA LEU A 139 9.87 -7.84 -1.24
C LEU A 139 8.95 -8.43 -2.33
N ALA A 140 8.12 -9.42 -1.98
CA ALA A 140 7.16 -9.99 -2.92
C ALA A 140 6.10 -8.95 -3.35
N VAL A 141 5.52 -8.21 -2.40
CA VAL A 141 4.55 -7.15 -2.70
C VAL A 141 5.20 -6.04 -3.54
N TRP A 142 6.41 -5.62 -3.18
CA TRP A 142 7.17 -4.65 -3.96
C TRP A 142 7.43 -5.14 -5.38
N GLY A 143 7.90 -6.39 -5.54
CA GLY A 143 8.19 -6.99 -6.84
C GLY A 143 6.96 -7.08 -7.75
N ILE A 144 5.81 -7.51 -7.20
CA ILE A 144 4.55 -7.60 -7.95
C ILE A 144 4.12 -6.20 -8.45
N VAL A 145 4.17 -5.19 -7.59
CA VAL A 145 3.78 -3.81 -7.95
C VAL A 145 4.77 -3.23 -8.95
N PHE A 146 6.07 -3.48 -8.79
CA PHE A 146 7.11 -3.03 -9.70
C PHE A 146 6.96 -3.65 -11.10
N VAL A 147 6.77 -4.96 -11.20
CA VAL A 147 6.53 -5.66 -12.47
C VAL A 147 5.25 -5.15 -13.14
N GLY A 148 4.18 -4.94 -12.37
CA GLY A 148 2.95 -4.34 -12.89
C GLY A 148 3.18 -2.93 -13.45
N MET A 149 4.00 -2.12 -12.79
CA MET A 149 4.38 -0.79 -13.28
C MET A 149 5.13 -0.85 -14.60
N VAL A 150 6.16 -1.70 -14.68
CA VAL A 150 6.98 -1.87 -15.89
C VAL A 150 6.12 -2.38 -17.06
N ALA A 151 5.26 -3.36 -16.82
CA ALA A 151 4.35 -3.88 -17.84
C ALA A 151 3.37 -2.81 -18.34
N SER A 152 2.83 -1.98 -17.43
CA SER A 152 1.93 -0.87 -17.79
C SER A 152 2.66 0.21 -18.60
N LEU A 153 3.90 0.54 -18.25
CA LEU A 153 4.71 1.49 -19.02
C LEU A 153 5.00 0.92 -20.41
N GLY A 154 5.39 -0.36 -20.51
CA GLY A 154 5.64 -1.01 -21.79
C GLY A 154 4.41 -0.96 -22.71
N SER A 155 3.23 -1.30 -22.21
CA SER A 155 2.00 -1.26 -23.00
C SER A 155 1.64 0.15 -23.47
N ASN A 156 1.91 1.18 -22.68
CA ASN A 156 1.65 2.57 -23.04
C ASN A 156 2.68 3.12 -24.06
N PHE A 157 3.93 2.65 -24.00
CA PHE A 157 4.96 3.06 -24.97
C PHE A 157 4.82 2.35 -26.32
N PHE A 158 4.46 1.07 -26.33
CA PHE A 158 4.36 0.27 -27.57
C PHE A 158 2.93 0.25 -28.14
N GLY A 159 1.89 0.53 -27.34
CA GLY A 159 0.49 0.53 -27.77
C GLY A 159 0.15 1.53 -28.89
N PRO A 160 0.55 2.81 -28.80
CA PRO A 160 0.22 3.79 -29.85
C PRO A 160 0.88 3.52 -31.19
N PHE A 161 2.03 2.82 -31.19
CA PHE A 161 2.73 2.46 -32.44
C PHE A 161 2.00 1.34 -33.22
N GLN A 162 1.37 0.40 -32.52
CA GLN A 162 0.64 -0.71 -33.10
C GLN A 162 -0.75 -0.29 -33.62
N ALA A 163 -1.44 0.62 -32.93
CA ALA A 163 -2.72 1.17 -33.36
C ALA A 163 -2.56 2.00 -34.64
N ARG A 164 -1.46 2.75 -34.78
CA ARG A 164 -1.15 3.53 -36.00
C ARG A 164 -0.81 2.63 -37.20
N ARG A 165 -0.26 1.43 -36.97
CA ARG A 165 0.07 0.45 -38.04
C ARG A 165 -1.19 -0.24 -38.56
N ASN A 166 -2.18 -0.53 -37.67
CA ASN A 166 -3.41 -1.17 -38.05
C ASN A 166 -4.43 -0.20 -38.69
N SER A 167 -4.45 1.07 -38.33
CA SER A 167 -5.27 2.07 -38.99
C SER A 167 -4.79 2.38 -40.41
N GLY A 168 -3.50 2.23 -40.68
CA GLY A 168 -2.95 2.34 -42.04
C GLY A 168 -3.32 1.18 -42.98
N LEU A 169 -3.60 -0.02 -42.44
CA LEU A 169 -4.03 -1.17 -43.22
C LEU A 169 -5.54 -1.18 -43.51
N CYS A 170 -6.36 -0.60 -42.63
CA CYS A 170 -7.82 -0.59 -42.81
C CYS A 170 -8.27 0.37 -43.92
N CYS A 171 -7.43 1.32 -44.34
CA CYS A 171 -7.75 2.27 -45.39
C CYS A 171 -7.44 1.75 -46.82
N LYS A 172 -6.89 0.52 -46.97
CA LYS A 172 -6.39 0.02 -48.26
C LYS A 172 -7.24 -1.10 -48.89
N THR A 173 -8.32 -1.56 -48.28
CA THR A 173 -9.05 -2.75 -48.77
C THR A 173 -10.57 -2.63 -48.76
N VAL A 174 -11.16 -1.47 -49.10
CA VAL A 174 -12.55 -1.46 -49.55
C VAL A 174 -12.69 -0.46 -50.69
N GLY A 175 -13.00 -1.00 -51.85
CA GLY A 175 -13.07 -0.23 -53.08
C GLY A 175 -14.07 0.92 -53.05
N GLY A 176 -13.62 2.05 -53.54
CA GLY A 176 -14.42 2.93 -54.41
C GLY A 176 -15.49 3.80 -53.80
N THR A 177 -15.42 4.21 -52.51
CA THR A 177 -16.22 5.36 -52.06
C THR A 177 -15.50 6.11 -50.94
N PHE A 178 -15.16 7.36 -51.22
CA PHE A 178 -14.48 8.28 -50.31
C PHE A 178 -15.42 8.65 -49.14
N LYS A 179 -15.24 8.01 -47.95
CA LYS A 179 -15.87 8.42 -46.70
C LYS A 179 -14.92 9.31 -45.90
N ARG A 180 -15.42 10.46 -45.45
CA ARG A 180 -14.68 11.48 -44.68
C ARG A 180 -14.14 10.90 -43.38
N PRO A 181 -12.97 11.36 -42.88
CA PRO A 181 -12.41 10.94 -41.58
C PRO A 181 -13.31 11.45 -40.46
N GLY A 182 -13.94 10.55 -39.71
CA GLY A 182 -14.81 10.89 -38.58
C GLY A 182 -15.94 9.89 -38.29
N GLN A 183 -16.10 8.85 -39.10
CA GLN A 183 -17.19 7.85 -38.96
C GLN A 183 -16.65 6.41 -38.80
N CYS A 184 -15.69 6.19 -37.91
CA CYS A 184 -15.41 4.83 -37.42
C CYS A 184 -16.05 4.70 -36.03
N PRO A 185 -16.90 3.70 -35.79
CA PRO A 185 -17.41 3.44 -34.45
C PRO A 185 -16.25 3.01 -33.54
N ALA A 186 -16.15 3.65 -32.38
CA ALA A 186 -15.26 3.23 -31.32
C ALA A 186 -15.76 1.91 -30.74
N TRP A 187 -14.92 0.89 -30.80
CA TRP A 187 -15.06 -0.39 -30.07
C TRP A 187 -14.09 -0.43 -28.92
#